data_223625056aad731deaed3b3040ddcc93
#
_entry.id   223625056aad731deaed3b3040ddcc93
#
_cell.length_a   1.000
_cell.length_b   1.000
_cell.length_c   1.000
_cell.angle_alpha   90.00
_cell.angle_beta   90.00
_cell.angle_gamma   90.00
#
_symmetry.space_group_name_H-M   'P 1'
#
loop_
_entity.id
_entity.type
_entity.pdbx_description
1 polymer ?
#
loop_
_entity_poly.entity_id
_entity_poly.type
_entity_poly.pdbx_seq_one_letter_code
_entity_poly.pdbx_strand_id
1 'polypeptide(L)'
;MKSNTWCINAFHSLSASNDGTTRPCCMYVSQDPDSKYILGEKTIEEHLNHPELQQLKKDCETGVRNTGCIRCWEEEDGGGKSKRLRDNERYNQQQGLVYFEASLGNQCNIRCRTCNPHSSSQWVDEGYDTQYHKIYAIKDYRSHIKKFYKSFEEESNFWPDLESHLHTIKHLEFYGGEPFMSKKMWSILELAVEKGYAKDIEVHYATNGTLWPKQVEVWKHFKRISVHFSIDGVGKQFEYMRYLADWEVVQANMAKSRTQEGNLTIGWFITLSNLNVYYLPEIIEEYYRAYPDFGSFLNLVHGPRHFNISIMPEDVKKIVLDRLNSIPKSYRHVWTQLPGIIGFIENGTPDPAMWDTFLEEIKIHDDYRKQDYAEVFPEFAKIIGLAHD
;
A
#
# COMPACT_ATOMS: atom_id res chain seq x y z
N MET A 1 -26.20 18.78 12.14
CA MET A 1 -25.84 18.14 10.85
C MET A 1 -24.33 18.10 10.80
N LYS A 2 -23.73 16.99 10.32
CA LYS A 2 -22.28 16.93 10.09
C LYS A 2 -21.92 17.92 8.97
N SER A 3 -20.74 18.57 9.07
CA SER A 3 -20.27 19.50 8.03
C SER A 3 -19.94 18.74 6.74
N ASN A 4 -19.75 19.45 5.64
CA ASN A 4 -19.32 18.87 4.37
C ASN A 4 -17.84 18.39 4.39
N THR A 5 -17.07 18.78 5.42
CA THR A 5 -15.68 18.35 5.64
C THR A 5 -15.57 17.23 6.69
N TRP A 6 -16.70 16.75 7.22
CA TRP A 6 -16.71 15.67 8.20
C TRP A 6 -15.93 14.44 7.70
N CYS A 7 -15.08 13.88 8.59
CA CYS A 7 -14.33 12.66 8.33
C CYS A 7 -14.34 11.77 9.58
N ILE A 8 -14.91 10.57 9.48
CA ILE A 8 -14.93 9.63 10.60
C ILE A 8 -13.52 9.23 11.06
N ASN A 9 -12.57 9.17 10.12
CA ASN A 9 -11.19 8.78 10.44
C ASN A 9 -10.49 9.80 11.35
N ALA A 10 -10.86 11.08 11.29
CA ALA A 10 -10.33 12.07 12.22
C ALA A 10 -10.71 11.79 13.69
N PHE A 11 -11.80 11.08 13.93
CA PHE A 11 -12.36 10.85 15.27
C PHE A 11 -12.16 9.41 15.76
N HIS A 12 -12.11 8.43 14.84
CA HIS A 12 -12.29 7.02 15.18
C HIS A 12 -11.29 6.08 14.51
N SER A 13 -10.21 6.62 13.97
CA SER A 13 -9.20 5.82 13.25
C SER A 13 -7.80 6.12 13.75
N LEU A 14 -6.95 5.11 13.67
CA LEU A 14 -5.52 5.18 13.94
C LEU A 14 -4.78 4.41 12.85
N SER A 15 -3.83 5.07 12.20
CA SER A 15 -2.89 4.45 11.28
C SER A 15 -1.48 4.51 11.86
N ALA A 16 -0.77 3.39 11.89
CA ALA A 16 0.61 3.30 12.35
C ALA A 16 1.54 2.89 11.20
N SER A 17 2.63 3.62 11.02
CA SER A 17 3.70 3.32 10.08
C SER A 17 4.67 2.25 10.60
N ASN A 18 5.58 1.75 9.76
CA ASN A 18 6.55 0.71 10.12
C ASN A 18 7.43 1.04 11.34
N ASP A 19 7.64 2.32 11.63
CA ASP A 19 8.38 2.80 12.81
C ASP A 19 7.48 3.13 14.01
N GLY A 20 6.18 2.80 13.92
CA GLY A 20 5.19 3.10 14.94
C GLY A 20 4.66 4.54 14.92
N THR A 21 5.16 5.41 14.05
CA THR A 21 4.63 6.78 13.93
C THR A 21 3.17 6.75 13.53
N THR A 22 2.33 7.44 14.30
CA THR A 22 0.87 7.41 14.15
C THR A 22 0.32 8.64 13.42
N ARG A 23 -0.83 8.46 12.79
CA ARG A 23 -1.61 9.47 12.08
C ARG A 23 -3.10 9.05 12.05
N PRO A 24 -4.04 9.97 11.76
CA PRO A 24 -5.47 9.64 11.76
C PRO A 24 -5.86 8.62 10.69
N CYS A 25 -5.17 8.58 9.56
CA CYS A 25 -5.36 7.58 8.49
C CYS A 25 -4.16 7.58 7.53
N CYS A 26 -4.04 6.55 6.67
CA CYS A 26 -2.95 6.43 5.68
C CYS A 26 -2.88 7.57 4.65
N MET A 27 -3.99 8.27 4.42
CA MET A 27 -4.05 9.37 3.45
C MET A 27 -3.59 10.71 4.04
N TYR A 28 -3.52 10.83 5.37
CA TYR A 28 -3.19 12.08 6.04
C TYR A 28 -1.70 12.42 5.89
N VAL A 29 -1.43 13.65 5.55
CA VAL A 29 -0.07 14.22 5.49
C VAL A 29 0.11 15.12 6.71
N SER A 30 0.95 14.69 7.67
CA SER A 30 1.23 15.50 8.87
C SER A 30 1.81 16.85 8.49
N GLN A 31 1.33 17.88 9.15
CA GLN A 31 1.79 19.26 8.99
C GLN A 31 2.95 19.58 9.94
N ASP A 32 3.15 18.73 10.95
CA ASP A 32 4.27 18.83 11.89
C ASP A 32 5.06 17.51 11.89
N PRO A 33 6.06 17.36 11.00
CA PRO A 33 6.84 16.14 10.88
C PRO A 33 7.73 15.87 12.11
N ASP A 34 7.95 16.84 12.98
CA ASP A 34 8.74 16.69 14.20
C ASP A 34 7.89 16.23 15.39
N SER A 35 6.59 16.42 15.33
CA SER A 35 5.63 15.95 16.32
C SER A 35 5.27 14.49 16.13
N LYS A 36 6.19 13.60 16.47
CA LYS A 36 5.99 12.16 16.29
C LYS A 36 5.36 11.53 17.53
N TYR A 37 4.17 10.98 17.34
CA TYR A 37 3.56 10.08 18.30
C TYR A 37 3.85 8.64 17.85
N ILE A 38 4.55 7.90 18.70
CA ILE A 38 4.93 6.53 18.43
C ILE A 38 4.04 5.61 19.25
N LEU A 39 3.34 4.72 18.59
CA LEU A 39 2.48 3.72 19.20
C LEU A 39 3.31 2.78 20.09
N GLY A 40 2.84 2.54 21.31
CA GLY A 40 3.59 1.80 22.33
C GLY A 40 4.39 2.70 23.28
N GLU A 41 4.97 3.83 22.80
CA GLU A 41 5.50 4.89 23.66
C GLU A 41 4.36 5.79 24.17
N LYS A 42 3.40 6.07 23.32
CA LYS A 42 2.18 6.81 23.58
C LYS A 42 0.96 5.93 23.42
N THR A 43 -0.06 6.16 24.22
CA THR A 43 -1.32 5.42 24.15
C THR A 43 -2.15 5.85 22.95
N ILE A 44 -3.10 5.00 22.55
CA ILE A 44 -4.10 5.32 21.52
C ILE A 44 -4.90 6.57 21.92
N GLU A 45 -5.24 6.71 23.20
CA GLU A 45 -5.96 7.88 23.69
C GLU A 45 -5.12 9.15 23.61
N GLU A 46 -3.83 9.12 23.99
CA GLU A 46 -2.92 10.25 23.82
C GLU A 46 -2.80 10.65 22.35
N HIS A 47 -2.72 9.66 21.42
CA HIS A 47 -2.74 9.95 19.99
C HIS A 47 -4.05 10.62 19.56
N LEU A 48 -5.21 10.09 19.95
CA LEU A 48 -6.52 10.66 19.60
C LEU A 48 -6.72 12.08 20.18
N ASN A 49 -5.94 12.46 21.19
CA ASN A 49 -5.90 13.78 21.78
C ASN A 49 -4.73 14.67 21.35
N HIS A 50 -3.92 14.22 20.37
CA HIS A 50 -2.80 14.99 19.82
C HIS A 50 -3.27 16.38 19.32
N PRO A 51 -2.52 17.47 19.55
CA PRO A 51 -2.92 18.82 19.14
C PRO A 51 -3.25 18.97 17.66
N GLU A 52 -2.44 18.38 16.77
CA GLU A 52 -2.69 18.38 15.32
C GLU A 52 -4.02 17.68 14.99
N LEU A 53 -4.29 16.55 15.67
CA LEU A 53 -5.55 15.82 15.49
C LEU A 53 -6.76 16.56 16.06
N GLN A 54 -6.60 17.25 17.18
CA GLN A 54 -7.66 18.13 17.71
C GLN A 54 -8.00 19.28 16.75
N GLN A 55 -6.97 19.87 16.10
CA GLN A 55 -7.21 20.86 15.07
C GLN A 55 -7.92 20.26 13.84
N LEU A 56 -7.51 19.07 13.40
CA LEU A 56 -8.20 18.35 12.31
C LEU A 56 -9.67 18.08 12.64
N LYS A 57 -9.97 17.62 13.87
CA LYS A 57 -11.36 17.41 14.34
C LYS A 57 -12.19 18.68 14.26
N LYS A 58 -11.63 19.79 14.76
CA LYS A 58 -12.26 21.10 14.70
C LYS A 58 -12.54 21.54 13.26
N ASP A 59 -11.56 21.37 12.36
CA ASP A 59 -11.71 21.70 10.94
C ASP A 59 -12.82 20.86 10.30
N CYS A 60 -12.86 19.56 10.60
CA CYS A 60 -13.93 18.66 10.17
C CYS A 60 -15.34 19.08 10.64
N GLU A 61 -15.44 19.63 11.84
CA GLU A 61 -16.73 20.08 12.43
C GLU A 61 -17.18 21.44 11.87
N THR A 62 -16.21 22.33 11.61
CA THR A 62 -16.50 23.72 11.22
C THR A 62 -16.56 23.97 9.72
N GLY A 63 -16.38 22.94 8.89
CA GLY A 63 -16.44 23.08 7.43
C GLY A 63 -15.14 23.56 6.80
N VAL A 64 -14.01 23.49 7.51
CA VAL A 64 -12.69 23.85 7.01
C VAL A 64 -12.02 22.65 6.34
N ARG A 65 -11.49 22.81 5.14
CA ARG A 65 -10.65 21.82 4.45
C ARG A 65 -9.25 21.83 5.06
N ASN A 66 -8.95 20.87 5.93
CA ASN A 66 -7.62 20.71 6.51
C ASN A 66 -6.59 20.33 5.42
N THR A 67 -5.41 20.98 5.43
CA THR A 67 -4.34 20.77 4.44
C THR A 67 -3.73 19.37 4.51
N GLY A 68 -3.71 18.74 5.69
CA GLY A 68 -3.27 17.34 5.83
C GLY A 68 -4.16 16.34 5.10
N CYS A 69 -5.39 16.71 4.75
CA CYS A 69 -6.33 15.88 3.98
C CYS A 69 -6.30 16.15 2.47
N ILE A 70 -5.25 16.82 1.95
CA ILE A 70 -5.16 17.27 0.55
C ILE A 70 -5.47 16.16 -0.46
N ARG A 71 -4.99 14.93 -0.23
CA ARG A 71 -5.23 13.79 -1.13
C ARG A 71 -6.71 13.46 -1.29
N CYS A 72 -7.49 13.56 -0.21
CA CYS A 72 -8.93 13.36 -0.28
C CYS A 72 -9.62 14.51 -1.01
N TRP A 73 -9.17 15.73 -0.77
CA TRP A 73 -9.74 16.90 -1.44
C TRP A 73 -9.48 16.88 -2.95
N GLU A 74 -8.26 16.56 -3.37
CA GLU A 74 -7.92 16.42 -4.81
C GLU A 74 -8.75 15.33 -5.49
N GLU A 75 -8.96 14.18 -4.83
CA GLU A 75 -9.80 13.11 -5.36
C GLU A 75 -11.27 13.54 -5.49
N GLU A 76 -11.81 14.25 -4.49
CA GLU A 76 -13.19 14.74 -4.50
C GLU A 76 -13.40 15.87 -5.50
N ASP A 77 -12.46 16.80 -5.61
CA ASP A 77 -12.51 17.90 -6.58
C ASP A 77 -12.41 17.37 -8.02
N GLY A 78 -11.73 16.23 -8.23
CA GLY A 78 -11.71 15.49 -9.47
C GLY A 78 -12.97 14.66 -9.75
N GLY A 79 -14.00 14.72 -8.86
CA GLY A 79 -15.25 13.97 -8.98
C GLY A 79 -15.17 12.52 -8.50
N GLY A 80 -14.05 12.14 -7.84
CA GLY A 80 -13.84 10.82 -7.26
C GLY A 80 -14.49 10.64 -5.89
N LYS A 81 -14.55 9.40 -5.43
CA LYS A 81 -15.03 9.05 -4.08
C LYS A 81 -13.85 8.74 -3.18
N SER A 82 -13.38 9.72 -2.42
CA SER A 82 -12.22 9.61 -1.53
C SER A 82 -12.39 8.56 -0.42
N LYS A 83 -11.29 8.17 0.23
CA LYS A 83 -11.33 7.33 1.45
C LYS A 83 -12.24 7.94 2.51
N ARG A 84 -12.20 9.26 2.71
CA ARG A 84 -13.06 9.99 3.64
C ARG A 84 -14.55 9.73 3.38
N LEU A 85 -14.99 9.84 2.14
CA LEU A 85 -16.40 9.63 1.77
C LEU A 85 -16.80 8.16 1.94
N ARG A 86 -15.96 7.22 1.50
CA ARG A 86 -16.21 5.78 1.64
C ARG A 86 -16.35 5.37 3.11
N ASP A 87 -15.43 5.83 3.96
CA ASP A 87 -15.41 5.44 5.37
C ASP A 87 -16.53 6.12 6.16
N ASN A 88 -16.91 7.35 5.81
CA ASN A 88 -18.08 8.03 6.40
C ASN A 88 -19.38 7.25 6.15
N GLU A 89 -19.55 6.66 4.99
CA GLU A 89 -20.73 5.84 4.68
C GLU A 89 -20.70 4.51 5.45
N ARG A 90 -19.53 3.91 5.56
CA ARG A 90 -19.34 2.59 6.17
C ARG A 90 -19.46 2.60 7.68
N TYR A 91 -18.97 3.65 8.36
CA TYR A 91 -18.80 3.69 9.82
C TYR A 91 -19.53 4.85 10.52
N ASN A 92 -20.51 5.44 9.88
CA ASN A 92 -21.15 6.70 10.26
C ASN A 92 -21.70 6.79 11.71
N GLN A 93 -22.01 5.67 12.36
CA GLN A 93 -22.64 5.64 13.70
C GLN A 93 -21.76 4.99 14.79
N GLN A 94 -20.47 4.81 14.53
CA GLN A 94 -19.57 4.14 15.47
C GLN A 94 -19.01 5.10 16.53
N GLN A 95 -18.54 4.53 17.63
CA GLN A 95 -17.87 5.22 18.74
C GLN A 95 -16.57 4.48 19.10
N GLY A 96 -15.64 5.18 19.75
CA GLY A 96 -14.32 4.63 20.11
C GLY A 96 -13.37 4.51 18.91
N LEU A 97 -12.37 3.66 19.03
CA LEU A 97 -11.48 3.32 17.91
C LEU A 97 -12.17 2.30 17.00
N VAL A 98 -12.58 2.74 15.81
CA VAL A 98 -13.34 1.90 14.86
C VAL A 98 -12.44 1.26 13.82
N TYR A 99 -11.44 2.01 13.36
CA TYR A 99 -10.53 1.62 12.28
C TYR A 99 -9.08 1.65 12.78
N PHE A 100 -8.45 0.50 12.82
CA PHE A 100 -7.03 0.36 13.15
C PHE A 100 -6.27 -0.19 11.95
N GLU A 101 -5.33 0.60 11.47
CA GLU A 101 -4.49 0.30 10.32
C GLU A 101 -3.03 0.28 10.77
N ALA A 102 -2.34 -0.84 10.58
CA ALA A 102 -0.99 -0.99 11.09
C ALA A 102 -0.04 -1.61 10.06
N SER A 103 1.10 -0.94 9.90
CA SER A 103 2.29 -1.52 9.29
C SER A 103 3.16 -2.08 10.42
N LEU A 104 3.15 -3.42 10.57
CA LEU A 104 3.84 -4.11 11.68
C LEU A 104 5.32 -4.33 11.36
N GLY A 105 6.09 -3.25 11.26
CA GLY A 105 7.51 -3.26 10.94
C GLY A 105 7.81 -3.52 9.46
N ASN A 106 9.09 -3.75 9.14
CA ASN A 106 9.57 -3.95 7.78
C ASN A 106 9.94 -5.40 7.45
N GLN A 107 9.57 -6.38 8.29
CA GLN A 107 9.87 -7.77 8.03
C GLN A 107 9.19 -8.24 6.74
N CYS A 108 9.99 -8.62 5.75
CA CYS A 108 9.53 -9.09 4.44
C CYS A 108 10.50 -10.14 3.90
N ASN A 109 10.01 -11.03 3.05
CA ASN A 109 10.82 -12.07 2.42
C ASN A 109 11.18 -11.77 0.95
N ILE A 110 10.73 -10.63 0.40
CA ILE A 110 11.03 -10.21 -0.97
C ILE A 110 11.52 -8.75 -1.04
N ARG A 111 12.09 -8.37 -2.20
CA ARG A 111 12.61 -7.04 -2.50
C ARG A 111 11.97 -6.46 -3.77
N CYS A 112 10.76 -5.92 -3.67
CA CYS A 112 10.11 -5.30 -4.83
C CYS A 112 10.89 -4.10 -5.35
N ARG A 113 10.88 -3.85 -6.66
CA ARG A 113 11.60 -2.73 -7.30
C ARG A 113 11.13 -1.35 -6.82
N THR A 114 9.85 -1.22 -6.56
CA THR A 114 9.23 0.04 -6.06
C THR A 114 9.23 0.16 -4.54
N CYS A 115 9.85 -0.80 -3.82
CA CYS A 115 9.95 -0.81 -2.37
C CYS A 115 11.24 -0.13 -1.88
N ASN A 116 11.47 -0.15 -0.58
CA ASN A 116 12.61 0.50 0.04
C ASN A 116 12.97 -0.19 1.38
N PRO A 117 14.12 0.14 1.99
CA PRO A 117 14.56 -0.45 3.27
C PRO A 117 13.64 -0.21 4.46
N HIS A 118 12.83 0.85 4.43
CA HIS A 118 11.87 1.14 5.49
C HIS A 118 10.70 0.14 5.50
N SER A 119 10.39 -0.43 4.33
CA SER A 119 9.24 -1.31 4.13
C SER A 119 9.61 -2.76 3.83
N SER A 120 10.90 -3.08 3.60
CA SER A 120 11.37 -4.46 3.45
C SER A 120 12.75 -4.65 4.04
N SER A 121 12.84 -5.57 4.99
CA SER A 121 14.12 -5.98 5.61
C SER A 121 15.10 -6.58 4.59
N GLN A 122 14.62 -7.12 3.48
CA GLN A 122 15.47 -7.66 2.41
C GLN A 122 16.22 -6.57 1.63
N TRP A 123 15.76 -5.32 1.70
CA TRP A 123 16.39 -4.19 1.03
C TRP A 123 17.64 -3.64 1.71
N VAL A 124 17.92 -4.05 2.95
CA VAL A 124 18.90 -3.37 3.80
C VAL A 124 20.29 -3.38 3.23
N ASP A 125 20.80 -4.55 2.83
CA ASP A 125 22.15 -4.67 2.27
C ASP A 125 22.20 -4.08 0.86
N GLU A 126 21.25 -4.39 0.00
CA GLU A 126 21.15 -3.80 -1.33
C GLU A 126 21.08 -2.28 -1.28
N GLY A 127 20.23 -1.72 -0.44
CA GLY A 127 20.12 -0.27 -0.31
C GLY A 127 21.39 0.40 0.23
N TYR A 128 22.25 -0.33 0.97
CA TYR A 128 23.57 0.14 1.36
C TYR A 128 24.53 0.09 0.17
N ASP A 129 24.60 -1.05 -0.51
CA ASP A 129 25.56 -1.32 -1.58
C ASP A 129 25.26 -0.49 -2.83
N THR A 130 23.99 -0.29 -3.16
CA THR A 130 23.52 0.56 -4.28
C THR A 130 23.47 2.05 -3.93
N GLN A 131 23.97 2.44 -2.75
CA GLN A 131 24.06 3.82 -2.30
C GLN A 131 22.71 4.55 -2.16
N TYR A 132 21.60 3.80 -1.97
CA TYR A 132 20.28 4.34 -1.69
C TYR A 132 20.29 5.48 -0.66
N HIS A 133 21.14 5.35 0.37
CA HIS A 133 21.30 6.37 1.40
C HIS A 133 21.78 7.72 0.87
N LYS A 134 22.50 7.77 -0.25
CA LYS A 134 22.96 9.04 -0.88
C LYS A 134 21.83 9.71 -1.62
N ILE A 135 21.02 8.94 -2.35
CA ILE A 135 19.87 9.44 -3.10
C ILE A 135 18.85 10.06 -2.14
N TYR A 136 18.65 9.46 -0.97
CA TYR A 136 17.69 9.93 0.03
C TYR A 136 18.31 10.73 1.18
N ALA A 137 19.59 11.15 1.05
CA ALA A 137 20.32 11.95 2.04
C ALA A 137 20.33 11.39 3.47
N ILE A 138 20.33 10.06 3.62
CA ILE A 138 20.36 9.39 4.94
C ILE A 138 21.79 9.36 5.45
N LYS A 139 22.11 10.16 6.46
CA LYS A 139 23.48 10.33 6.99
C LYS A 139 24.07 9.09 7.62
N ASP A 140 23.28 8.34 8.39
CA ASP A 140 23.67 7.08 9.02
C ASP A 140 22.64 6.02 8.67
N TYR A 141 22.82 5.44 7.50
CA TYR A 141 21.87 4.49 6.92
C TYR A 141 21.58 3.29 7.85
N ARG A 142 22.62 2.63 8.37
CA ARG A 142 22.44 1.43 9.19
C ARG A 142 21.73 1.74 10.51
N SER A 143 22.07 2.83 11.16
CA SER A 143 21.39 3.27 12.37
C SER A 143 19.95 3.72 12.11
N HIS A 144 19.75 4.43 10.99
CA HIS A 144 18.41 4.86 10.56
C HIS A 144 17.49 3.66 10.30
N ILE A 145 17.97 2.66 9.55
CA ILE A 145 17.16 1.48 9.21
C ILE A 145 16.89 0.58 10.42
N LYS A 146 17.77 0.52 11.41
CA LYS A 146 17.52 -0.24 12.64
C LYS A 146 16.23 0.17 13.36
N LYS A 147 15.76 1.39 13.21
CA LYS A 147 14.49 1.87 13.78
C LYS A 147 13.29 1.09 13.25
N PHE A 148 13.37 0.58 12.03
CA PHE A 148 12.31 -0.17 11.36
C PHE A 148 12.37 -1.68 11.63
N TYR A 149 13.49 -2.20 12.19
CA TYR A 149 13.59 -3.58 12.61
C TYR A 149 12.85 -3.87 13.93
N LYS A 150 12.84 -2.88 14.83
CA LYS A 150 12.04 -2.95 16.05
C LYS A 150 10.65 -2.50 15.71
N SER A 151 9.75 -3.44 15.66
CA SER A 151 8.34 -3.15 15.61
C SER A 151 7.94 -2.49 16.93
N PHE A 152 7.13 -1.41 16.85
CA PHE A 152 6.55 -0.75 18.03
C PHE A 152 5.74 -1.73 18.90
N GLU A 153 5.31 -2.83 18.36
CA GLU A 153 4.57 -3.89 19.05
C GLU A 153 5.40 -4.63 20.10
N GLU A 154 6.73 -4.48 20.11
CA GLU A 154 7.62 -4.98 21.19
C GLU A 154 7.56 -4.10 22.45
N GLU A 155 7.02 -2.86 22.32
CA GLU A 155 6.85 -1.96 23.45
C GLU A 155 5.77 -2.47 24.42
N SER A 156 6.10 -2.46 25.71
CA SER A 156 5.30 -3.12 26.76
C SER A 156 3.87 -2.60 26.88
N ASN A 157 3.63 -1.35 26.48
CA ASN A 157 2.32 -0.70 26.63
C ASN A 157 1.38 -0.93 25.45
N PHE A 158 1.90 -1.38 24.30
CA PHE A 158 1.07 -1.53 23.10
C PHE A 158 -0.08 -2.53 23.27
N TRP A 159 0.22 -3.71 23.82
CA TRP A 159 -0.77 -4.80 23.91
C TRP A 159 -1.94 -4.49 24.84
N PRO A 160 -1.71 -4.04 26.10
CA PRO A 160 -2.80 -3.67 27.01
C PRO A 160 -3.64 -2.52 26.47
N ASP A 161 -3.01 -1.57 25.78
CA ASP A 161 -3.69 -0.42 25.19
C ASP A 161 -4.59 -0.85 24.03
N LEU A 162 -4.07 -1.63 23.06
CA LEU A 162 -4.87 -2.17 21.97
C LEU A 162 -6.03 -3.06 22.49
N GLU A 163 -5.78 -3.92 23.47
CA GLU A 163 -6.80 -4.79 24.06
C GLU A 163 -7.97 -3.97 24.63
N SER A 164 -7.67 -2.85 25.27
CA SER A 164 -8.71 -1.96 25.84
C SER A 164 -9.64 -1.37 24.79
N HIS A 165 -9.17 -1.19 23.55
CA HIS A 165 -9.92 -0.63 22.42
C HIS A 165 -10.53 -1.71 21.49
N LEU A 166 -10.12 -2.97 21.60
CA LEU A 166 -10.49 -4.02 20.67
C LEU A 166 -12.00 -4.22 20.53
N HIS A 167 -12.76 -3.96 21.60
CA HIS A 167 -14.22 -4.09 21.62
C HIS A 167 -14.95 -3.08 20.71
N THR A 168 -14.33 -1.95 20.39
CA THR A 168 -14.91 -0.92 19.50
C THR A 168 -14.44 -1.07 18.05
N ILE A 169 -13.34 -1.79 17.81
CA ILE A 169 -12.79 -1.98 16.48
C ILE A 169 -13.77 -2.74 15.59
N LYS A 170 -13.98 -2.22 14.38
CA LYS A 170 -14.79 -2.82 13.32
C LYS A 170 -13.97 -3.14 12.07
N HIS A 171 -12.78 -2.55 11.96
CA HIS A 171 -11.88 -2.78 10.84
C HIS A 171 -10.43 -2.82 11.31
N LEU A 172 -9.77 -3.92 10.96
CA LEU A 172 -8.33 -4.10 11.09
C LEU A 172 -7.73 -4.14 9.67
N GLU A 173 -6.67 -3.40 9.46
CA GLU A 173 -5.97 -3.38 8.19
C GLU A 173 -4.47 -3.52 8.39
N PHE A 174 -3.86 -4.49 7.72
CA PHE A 174 -2.45 -4.83 7.91
C PHE A 174 -1.64 -4.67 6.64
N TYR A 175 -0.57 -3.89 6.78
CA TYR A 175 0.43 -3.62 5.76
C TYR A 175 1.85 -3.75 6.30
N GLY A 176 2.79 -3.17 5.53
CA GLY A 176 4.21 -3.09 5.85
C GLY A 176 4.87 -4.43 5.66
N GLY A 177 6.12 -4.52 5.27
CA GLY A 177 6.78 -5.77 5.01
C GLY A 177 5.89 -6.80 4.32
N GLU A 178 5.78 -7.99 4.92
CA GLU A 178 4.77 -8.99 4.59
C GLU A 178 3.93 -9.30 5.84
N PRO A 179 2.64 -8.91 5.89
CA PRO A 179 1.84 -9.07 7.10
C PRO A 179 1.74 -10.52 7.57
N PHE A 180 1.75 -11.51 6.66
CA PHE A 180 1.66 -12.92 7.04
C PHE A 180 2.91 -13.45 7.77
N MET A 181 4.03 -12.70 7.76
CA MET A 181 5.21 -13.00 8.57
C MET A 181 5.10 -12.47 9.99
N SER A 182 4.20 -11.53 10.28
CA SER A 182 4.06 -10.95 11.61
C SER A 182 3.35 -11.90 12.57
N LYS A 183 4.07 -12.44 13.54
CA LYS A 183 3.48 -13.25 14.62
C LYS A 183 2.48 -12.44 15.45
N LYS A 184 2.76 -11.17 15.62
CA LYS A 184 1.94 -10.28 16.44
C LYS A 184 0.59 -9.97 15.77
N MET A 185 0.59 -9.81 14.45
CA MET A 185 -0.67 -9.69 13.71
C MET A 185 -1.60 -10.88 14.01
N TRP A 186 -1.07 -12.10 13.96
CA TRP A 186 -1.85 -13.29 14.30
C TRP A 186 -2.31 -13.28 15.77
N SER A 187 -1.45 -12.83 16.71
CA SER A 187 -1.84 -12.68 18.12
C SER A 187 -2.98 -11.66 18.32
N ILE A 188 -3.02 -10.57 17.54
CA ILE A 188 -4.16 -9.63 17.57
C ILE A 188 -5.45 -10.32 17.15
N LEU A 189 -5.40 -11.13 16.10
CA LEU A 189 -6.59 -11.86 15.62
C LEU A 189 -7.05 -12.92 16.62
N GLU A 190 -6.11 -13.69 17.18
CA GLU A 190 -6.40 -14.70 18.20
C GLU A 190 -7.03 -14.06 19.43
N LEU A 191 -6.51 -12.91 19.88
CA LEU A 191 -7.08 -12.14 20.98
C LEU A 191 -8.51 -11.67 20.68
N ALA A 192 -8.77 -11.20 19.45
CA ALA A 192 -10.11 -10.79 19.04
C ALA A 192 -11.11 -11.96 19.06
N VAL A 193 -10.67 -13.15 18.71
CA VAL A 193 -11.48 -14.39 18.80
C VAL A 193 -11.71 -14.78 20.26
N GLU A 194 -10.66 -14.83 21.08
CA GLU A 194 -10.74 -15.15 22.51
C GLU A 194 -11.73 -14.24 23.25
N LYS A 195 -11.68 -12.94 22.97
CA LYS A 195 -12.58 -11.94 23.58
C LYS A 195 -13.99 -11.91 22.95
N GLY A 196 -14.24 -12.66 21.88
CA GLY A 196 -15.54 -12.75 21.21
C GLY A 196 -15.89 -11.56 20.32
N TYR A 197 -14.91 -10.71 19.97
CA TYR A 197 -15.11 -9.52 19.12
C TYR A 197 -14.96 -9.80 17.63
N ALA A 198 -14.26 -10.86 17.26
CA ALA A 198 -13.92 -11.19 15.85
C ALA A 198 -15.13 -11.17 14.91
N LYS A 199 -16.30 -11.65 15.36
CA LYS A 199 -17.55 -11.71 14.56
C LYS A 199 -18.04 -10.34 14.06
N ASP A 200 -17.60 -9.25 14.68
CA ASP A 200 -17.96 -7.88 14.33
C ASP A 200 -16.85 -7.14 13.58
N ILE A 201 -15.68 -7.78 13.40
CA ILE A 201 -14.48 -7.18 12.82
C ILE A 201 -14.30 -7.66 11.39
N GLU A 202 -14.05 -6.73 10.48
CA GLU A 202 -13.56 -6.96 9.14
C GLU A 202 -12.04 -6.80 9.12
N VAL A 203 -11.33 -7.70 8.44
CA VAL A 203 -9.86 -7.65 8.35
C VAL A 203 -9.44 -7.53 6.89
N HIS A 204 -8.51 -6.64 6.63
CA HIS A 204 -7.92 -6.44 5.30
C HIS A 204 -6.41 -6.68 5.33
N TYR A 205 -5.92 -7.36 4.30
CA TYR A 205 -4.50 -7.58 4.04
C TYR A 205 -4.12 -7.14 2.63
N ALA A 206 -2.95 -6.49 2.53
CA ALA A 206 -2.20 -6.41 1.28
C ALA A 206 -0.98 -7.32 1.42
N THR A 207 -0.95 -8.45 0.71
CA THR A 207 0.11 -9.45 0.79
C THR A 207 0.89 -9.57 -0.51
N ASN A 208 2.16 -9.93 -0.43
CA ASN A 208 2.96 -10.28 -1.60
C ASN A 208 2.59 -11.66 -2.20
N GLY A 209 1.76 -12.42 -1.50
CA GLY A 209 1.23 -13.70 -1.95
C GLY A 209 2.20 -14.88 -1.87
N THR A 210 3.44 -14.68 -1.45
CA THR A 210 4.43 -15.77 -1.40
C THR A 210 4.20 -16.77 -0.27
N LEU A 211 3.37 -16.40 0.72
CA LEU A 211 3.08 -17.19 1.90
C LEU A 211 1.57 -17.46 2.02
N TRP A 212 1.23 -18.67 2.51
CA TRP A 212 -0.14 -19.03 2.93
C TRP A 212 -0.05 -19.80 4.24
N PRO A 213 -0.01 -19.09 5.38
CA PRO A 213 0.24 -19.71 6.69
C PRO A 213 -0.97 -20.48 7.21
N LYS A 214 -0.73 -21.47 8.09
CA LYS A 214 -1.80 -22.27 8.71
C LYS A 214 -2.72 -21.43 9.60
N GLN A 215 -2.23 -20.32 10.14
CA GLN A 215 -2.99 -19.40 11.00
C GLN A 215 -4.22 -18.81 10.31
N VAL A 216 -4.34 -18.87 8.98
CA VAL A 216 -5.54 -18.44 8.24
C VAL A 216 -6.84 -19.13 8.72
N GLU A 217 -6.73 -20.26 9.41
CA GLU A 217 -7.88 -20.94 10.03
C GLU A 217 -8.65 -20.04 11.03
N VAL A 218 -8.01 -19.05 11.61
CA VAL A 218 -8.66 -18.08 12.51
C VAL A 218 -9.70 -17.22 11.79
N TRP A 219 -9.58 -17.03 10.47
CA TRP A 219 -10.41 -16.15 9.66
C TRP A 219 -11.89 -16.49 9.66
N LYS A 220 -12.25 -17.77 9.85
CA LYS A 220 -13.64 -18.23 9.92
C LYS A 220 -14.46 -17.58 11.05
N HIS A 221 -13.79 -17.00 12.04
CA HIS A 221 -14.43 -16.34 13.18
C HIS A 221 -14.73 -14.86 12.92
N PHE A 222 -14.20 -14.29 11.83
CA PHE A 222 -14.32 -12.87 11.53
C PHE A 222 -15.54 -12.57 10.65
N LYS A 223 -16.07 -11.35 10.78
CA LYS A 223 -17.20 -10.89 9.97
C LYS A 223 -16.90 -10.96 8.48
N ARG A 224 -15.69 -10.54 8.09
CA ARG A 224 -15.19 -10.59 6.72
C ARG A 224 -13.67 -10.49 6.70
N ILE A 225 -13.06 -11.20 5.76
CA ILE A 225 -11.64 -11.13 5.46
C ILE A 225 -11.48 -10.66 4.02
N SER A 226 -10.66 -9.64 3.79
CA SER A 226 -10.27 -9.19 2.45
C SER A 226 -8.77 -9.41 2.26
N VAL A 227 -8.40 -10.25 1.30
CA VAL A 227 -7.01 -10.54 0.95
C VAL A 227 -6.73 -9.99 -0.43
N HIS A 228 -5.91 -8.96 -0.52
CA HIS A 228 -5.46 -8.40 -1.79
C HIS A 228 -4.03 -8.85 -2.07
N PHE A 229 -3.89 -9.65 -3.11
CA PHE A 229 -2.60 -10.03 -3.65
C PHE A 229 -2.01 -8.87 -4.45
N SER A 230 -0.79 -8.47 -4.09
CA SER A 230 -0.09 -7.40 -4.80
C SER A 230 0.53 -7.96 -6.07
N ILE A 231 -0.06 -7.68 -7.23
CA ILE A 231 0.31 -8.25 -8.52
C ILE A 231 0.70 -7.12 -9.48
N ASP A 232 2.00 -6.84 -9.63
CA ASP A 232 2.52 -5.73 -10.44
C ASP A 232 3.00 -6.18 -11.83
N GLY A 233 2.74 -7.43 -12.20
CA GLY A 233 3.13 -8.06 -13.46
C GLY A 233 2.67 -9.51 -13.51
N VAL A 234 3.01 -10.22 -14.57
CA VAL A 234 2.66 -11.64 -14.79
C VAL A 234 3.92 -12.42 -15.14
N GLY A 235 4.07 -13.64 -14.62
CA GLY A 235 5.22 -14.51 -14.92
C GLY A 235 6.55 -13.84 -14.60
N LYS A 236 7.48 -13.80 -15.55
CA LYS A 236 8.80 -13.19 -15.38
C LYS A 236 8.72 -11.69 -15.05
N GLN A 237 7.71 -10.97 -15.55
CA GLN A 237 7.51 -9.56 -15.22
C GLN A 237 7.17 -9.39 -13.73
N PHE A 238 6.33 -10.27 -13.18
CA PHE A 238 6.05 -10.30 -11.75
C PHE A 238 7.32 -10.56 -10.92
N GLU A 239 8.12 -11.56 -11.29
CA GLU A 239 9.37 -11.94 -10.60
C GLU A 239 10.43 -10.84 -10.67
N TYR A 240 10.51 -10.11 -11.79
CA TYR A 240 11.37 -8.95 -11.93
C TYR A 240 10.93 -7.80 -11.01
N MET A 241 9.64 -7.46 -11.04
CA MET A 241 9.08 -6.39 -10.20
C MET A 241 9.17 -6.73 -8.71
N ARG A 242 8.94 -7.99 -8.36
CA ARG A 242 8.88 -8.52 -7.01
C ARG A 242 10.01 -9.52 -6.75
N TYR A 243 11.24 -9.03 -6.90
CA TYR A 243 12.46 -9.84 -6.78
C TYR A 243 12.46 -10.72 -5.52
N LEU A 244 12.83 -11.99 -5.66
CA LEU A 244 12.74 -13.10 -4.71
C LEU A 244 11.33 -13.72 -4.58
N ALA A 245 10.31 -13.22 -5.28
CA ALA A 245 9.04 -13.92 -5.40
C ALA A 245 9.09 -14.91 -6.58
N ASP A 246 8.33 -15.99 -6.44
CA ASP A 246 8.11 -17.01 -7.45
C ASP A 246 6.64 -16.95 -7.89
N TRP A 247 6.40 -16.73 -9.18
CA TRP A 247 5.06 -16.57 -9.73
C TRP A 247 4.19 -17.82 -9.54
N GLU A 248 4.75 -19.02 -9.71
CA GLU A 248 4.02 -20.27 -9.55
C GLU A 248 3.56 -20.48 -8.11
N VAL A 249 4.42 -20.11 -7.14
CA VAL A 249 4.07 -20.14 -5.70
C VAL A 249 2.91 -19.19 -5.41
N VAL A 250 2.94 -17.98 -5.97
CA VAL A 250 1.87 -17.00 -5.77
C VAL A 250 0.56 -17.48 -6.40
N GLN A 251 0.61 -18.05 -7.60
CA GLN A 251 -0.55 -18.65 -8.26
C GLN A 251 -1.13 -19.80 -7.42
N ALA A 252 -0.29 -20.67 -6.87
CA ALA A 252 -0.72 -21.76 -6.00
C ALA A 252 -1.39 -21.22 -4.72
N ASN A 253 -0.89 -20.15 -4.13
CA ASN A 253 -1.50 -19.52 -2.96
C ASN A 253 -2.81 -18.79 -3.30
N MET A 254 -2.92 -18.15 -4.47
CA MET A 254 -4.19 -17.63 -4.97
C MET A 254 -5.22 -18.75 -5.19
N ALA A 255 -4.82 -19.92 -5.69
CA ALA A 255 -5.70 -21.06 -5.81
C ALA A 255 -6.17 -21.59 -4.44
N LYS A 256 -5.27 -21.65 -3.44
CA LYS A 256 -5.63 -22.02 -2.05
C LYS A 256 -6.63 -21.05 -1.44
N SER A 257 -6.48 -19.76 -1.71
CA SER A 257 -7.39 -18.74 -1.17
C SER A 257 -8.85 -18.95 -1.58
N ARG A 258 -9.11 -19.52 -2.77
CA ARG A 258 -10.47 -19.84 -3.25
C ARG A 258 -11.17 -20.92 -2.43
N THR A 259 -10.41 -21.77 -1.76
CA THR A 259 -10.94 -22.90 -0.98
C THR A 259 -10.86 -22.65 0.52
N GLN A 260 -10.36 -21.51 0.95
CA GLN A 260 -10.24 -21.15 2.36
C GLN A 260 -11.62 -20.90 2.98
N GLU A 261 -11.89 -21.55 4.11
CA GLU A 261 -13.12 -21.31 4.88
C GLU A 261 -13.15 -19.87 5.46
N GLY A 262 -14.36 -19.32 5.47
CA GLY A 262 -14.63 -17.99 6.00
C GLY A 262 -15.35 -17.09 4.98
N ASN A 263 -15.72 -15.88 5.43
CA ASN A 263 -16.30 -14.87 4.56
C ASN A 263 -15.16 -14.07 3.88
N LEU A 264 -14.58 -14.66 2.83
CA LEU A 264 -13.43 -14.09 2.13
C LEU A 264 -13.84 -13.28 0.89
N THR A 265 -13.17 -12.15 0.73
CA THR A 265 -13.09 -11.39 -0.53
C THR A 265 -11.63 -11.40 -0.96
N ILE A 266 -11.37 -11.85 -2.18
CA ILE A 266 -10.02 -11.96 -2.71
C ILE A 266 -9.89 -10.99 -3.87
N GLY A 267 -8.74 -10.36 -4.02
CA GLY A 267 -8.50 -9.40 -5.10
C GLY A 267 -7.05 -9.26 -5.51
N TRP A 268 -6.86 -8.68 -6.70
CA TRP A 268 -5.58 -8.17 -7.17
C TRP A 268 -5.45 -6.70 -6.84
N PHE A 269 -4.32 -6.35 -6.24
CA PHE A 269 -3.89 -4.98 -6.01
C PHE A 269 -2.70 -4.72 -6.94
N ILE A 270 -2.90 -3.89 -7.96
CA ILE A 270 -1.88 -3.58 -8.95
C ILE A 270 -1.38 -2.17 -8.68
N THR A 271 -0.08 -2.03 -8.37
CA THR A 271 0.55 -0.73 -8.18
C THR A 271 1.32 -0.34 -9.45
N LEU A 272 0.83 0.69 -10.12
CA LEU A 272 1.39 1.17 -11.38
C LEU A 272 2.54 2.14 -11.13
N SER A 273 3.60 1.92 -11.89
CA SER A 273 4.82 2.72 -11.92
C SER A 273 5.35 2.84 -13.35
N ASN A 274 6.40 3.61 -13.57
CA ASN A 274 7.10 3.67 -14.86
C ASN A 274 7.63 2.30 -15.33
N LEU A 275 7.81 1.34 -14.41
CA LEU A 275 8.30 0.00 -14.76
C LEU A 275 7.26 -0.86 -15.47
N ASN A 276 5.98 -0.74 -15.13
CA ASN A 276 4.96 -1.72 -15.51
C ASN A 276 3.71 -1.14 -16.20
N VAL A 277 3.52 0.17 -16.18
CA VAL A 277 2.29 0.79 -16.72
C VAL A 277 2.07 0.48 -18.21
N TYR A 278 3.13 0.36 -19.00
CA TYR A 278 3.04 -0.02 -20.40
C TYR A 278 2.40 -1.40 -20.60
N TYR A 279 2.63 -2.33 -19.67
CA TYR A 279 2.15 -3.72 -19.72
C TYR A 279 0.83 -3.94 -18.95
N LEU A 280 0.16 -2.87 -18.54
CA LEU A 280 -1.15 -2.99 -17.88
C LEU A 280 -2.20 -3.76 -18.73
N PRO A 281 -2.26 -3.61 -20.08
CA PRO A 281 -3.19 -4.41 -20.88
C PRO A 281 -3.00 -5.91 -20.72
N GLU A 282 -1.76 -6.42 -20.70
CA GLU A 282 -1.43 -7.84 -20.53
C GLU A 282 -1.78 -8.34 -19.12
N ILE A 283 -1.55 -7.51 -18.10
CA ILE A 283 -1.93 -7.83 -16.72
C ILE A 283 -3.47 -7.95 -16.62
N ILE A 284 -4.20 -7.06 -17.25
CA ILE A 284 -5.67 -7.08 -17.30
C ILE A 284 -6.17 -8.32 -18.07
N GLU A 285 -5.53 -8.66 -19.18
CA GLU A 285 -5.89 -9.85 -19.96
C GLU A 285 -5.72 -11.13 -19.14
N GLU A 286 -4.57 -11.28 -18.44
CA GLU A 286 -4.32 -12.41 -17.55
C GLU A 286 -5.34 -12.48 -16.41
N TYR A 287 -5.70 -11.33 -15.81
CA TYR A 287 -6.75 -11.25 -14.82
C TYR A 287 -8.07 -11.85 -15.35
N TYR A 288 -8.53 -11.41 -16.51
CA TYR A 288 -9.78 -11.92 -17.11
C TYR A 288 -9.69 -13.39 -17.50
N ARG A 289 -8.52 -13.86 -17.90
CA ARG A 289 -8.30 -15.26 -18.28
C ARG A 289 -8.36 -16.21 -17.10
N ALA A 290 -7.76 -15.83 -15.97
CA ALA A 290 -7.49 -16.77 -14.87
C ALA A 290 -8.15 -16.40 -13.53
N TYR A 291 -8.53 -15.12 -13.32
CA TYR A 291 -8.96 -14.59 -12.03
C TYR A 291 -10.20 -13.67 -12.10
N PRO A 292 -11.19 -13.92 -12.99
CA PRO A 292 -12.33 -13.02 -13.16
C PRO A 292 -13.27 -12.97 -11.93
N ASP A 293 -13.12 -13.91 -11.02
CA ASP A 293 -13.82 -14.03 -9.74
C ASP A 293 -13.19 -13.20 -8.61
N PHE A 294 -11.97 -12.68 -8.83
CA PHE A 294 -11.29 -11.83 -7.86
C PHE A 294 -11.73 -10.37 -8.00
N GLY A 295 -11.71 -9.62 -6.90
CA GLY A 295 -11.78 -8.17 -6.98
C GLY A 295 -10.50 -7.59 -7.63
N SER A 296 -10.57 -6.34 -8.06
CA SER A 296 -9.41 -5.68 -8.65
C SER A 296 -9.33 -4.22 -8.22
N PHE A 297 -8.10 -3.75 -8.05
CA PHE A 297 -7.83 -2.35 -7.71
C PHE A 297 -6.52 -1.89 -8.35
N LEU A 298 -6.56 -0.74 -9.02
CA LEU A 298 -5.37 -0.06 -9.54
C LEU A 298 -4.94 1.03 -8.57
N ASN A 299 -3.68 1.02 -8.20
CA ASN A 299 -3.05 2.03 -7.36
C ASN A 299 -1.88 2.68 -8.12
N LEU A 300 -1.41 3.83 -7.63
CA LEU A 300 -0.29 4.57 -8.22
C LEU A 300 0.88 4.65 -7.24
N VAL A 301 2.10 4.48 -7.76
CA VAL A 301 3.30 4.85 -7.01
C VAL A 301 3.41 6.38 -6.98
N HIS A 302 3.26 6.96 -5.80
CA HIS A 302 3.50 8.38 -5.58
C HIS A 302 4.95 8.70 -5.18
N GLY A 303 5.62 7.75 -4.58
CA GLY A 303 7.04 7.83 -4.19
C GLY A 303 7.69 6.45 -4.11
N PRO A 304 9.00 6.35 -4.44
CA PRO A 304 9.89 7.42 -4.88
C PRO A 304 9.46 8.08 -6.20
N ARG A 305 9.74 9.38 -6.37
CA ARG A 305 9.21 10.18 -7.47
C ARG A 305 9.63 9.68 -8.86
N HIS A 306 10.83 9.13 -9.01
CA HIS A 306 11.31 8.57 -10.27
C HIS A 306 10.51 7.34 -10.76
N PHE A 307 9.74 6.68 -9.90
CA PHE A 307 8.79 5.62 -10.32
C PHE A 307 7.39 6.13 -10.66
N ASN A 308 7.11 7.41 -10.42
CA ASN A 308 5.79 7.98 -10.65
C ASN A 308 5.51 8.16 -12.16
N ILE A 309 4.36 7.69 -12.63
CA ILE A 309 3.98 7.71 -14.05
C ILE A 309 3.70 9.12 -14.61
N SER A 310 3.61 10.14 -13.78
CA SER A 310 3.37 11.53 -14.23
C SER A 310 4.60 12.23 -14.79
N ILE A 311 5.81 11.67 -14.58
CA ILE A 311 7.08 12.31 -14.95
C ILE A 311 7.59 11.95 -16.35
N MET A 312 6.94 11.02 -17.05
CA MET A 312 7.40 10.49 -18.33
C MET A 312 7.65 11.60 -19.37
N PRO A 313 8.68 11.45 -20.24
CA PRO A 313 8.81 12.26 -21.45
C PRO A 313 7.56 12.20 -22.33
N GLU A 314 7.26 13.27 -23.06
CA GLU A 314 6.02 13.40 -23.84
C GLU A 314 5.85 12.32 -24.92
N ASP A 315 6.93 11.90 -25.56
CA ASP A 315 6.93 10.83 -26.55
C ASP A 315 6.61 9.46 -25.91
N VAL A 316 7.21 9.14 -24.78
CA VAL A 316 6.93 7.93 -23.99
C VAL A 316 5.50 7.96 -23.47
N LYS A 317 5.06 9.10 -22.91
CA LYS A 317 3.70 9.32 -22.41
C LYS A 317 2.66 9.02 -23.49
N LYS A 318 2.85 9.53 -24.70
CA LYS A 318 1.94 9.29 -25.83
C LYS A 318 1.82 7.79 -26.12
N ILE A 319 2.94 7.07 -26.20
CA ILE A 319 2.94 5.63 -26.48
C ILE A 319 2.20 4.86 -25.35
N VAL A 320 2.46 5.20 -24.11
CA VAL A 320 1.77 4.58 -22.95
C VAL A 320 0.27 4.86 -23.00
N LEU A 321 -0.15 6.10 -23.27
CA LEU A 321 -1.56 6.46 -23.39
C LEU A 321 -2.26 5.71 -24.53
N ASP A 322 -1.62 5.60 -25.69
CA ASP A 322 -2.16 4.83 -26.83
C ASP A 322 -2.36 3.35 -26.41
N ARG A 323 -1.41 2.79 -25.67
CA ARG A 323 -1.48 1.43 -25.14
C ARG A 323 -2.63 1.25 -24.15
N LEU A 324 -2.79 2.16 -23.18
CA LEU A 324 -3.88 2.11 -22.21
C LEU A 324 -5.25 2.33 -22.85
N ASN A 325 -5.33 3.17 -23.86
CA ASN A 325 -6.57 3.41 -24.62
C ASN A 325 -6.98 2.22 -25.48
N SER A 326 -6.06 1.30 -25.82
CA SER A 326 -6.37 0.07 -26.54
C SER A 326 -7.07 -0.99 -25.66
N ILE A 327 -7.08 -0.83 -24.33
CA ILE A 327 -7.78 -1.73 -23.41
C ILE A 327 -9.27 -1.79 -23.76
N PRO A 328 -9.83 -2.99 -24.00
CA PRO A 328 -11.23 -3.14 -24.40
C PRO A 328 -12.20 -2.44 -23.43
N LYS A 329 -13.18 -1.72 -23.97
CA LYS A 329 -14.20 -1.04 -23.15
C LYS A 329 -14.98 -2.02 -22.27
N SER A 330 -15.14 -3.27 -22.70
CA SER A 330 -15.76 -4.35 -21.93
C SER A 330 -15.03 -4.64 -20.60
N TYR A 331 -13.75 -4.32 -20.48
CA TYR A 331 -12.97 -4.52 -19.26
C TYR A 331 -13.05 -3.31 -18.31
N ARG A 332 -13.42 -2.13 -18.81
CA ARG A 332 -13.37 -0.87 -18.03
C ARG A 332 -14.34 -0.80 -16.86
N HIS A 333 -15.41 -1.61 -16.87
CA HIS A 333 -16.36 -1.64 -15.76
C HIS A 333 -15.77 -2.28 -14.48
N VAL A 334 -14.78 -3.16 -14.60
CA VAL A 334 -14.06 -3.74 -13.48
C VAL A 334 -12.94 -2.81 -13.02
N TRP A 335 -12.26 -2.16 -13.98
CA TRP A 335 -11.12 -1.27 -13.73
C TRP A 335 -11.57 0.20 -13.69
N THR A 336 -12.42 0.52 -12.72
CA THR A 336 -13.05 1.85 -12.60
C THR A 336 -12.05 2.99 -12.37
N GLN A 337 -10.82 2.68 -11.90
CA GLN A 337 -9.75 3.65 -11.71
C GLN A 337 -9.02 4.02 -13.01
N LEU A 338 -9.15 3.21 -14.07
CA LEU A 338 -8.39 3.40 -15.32
C LEU A 338 -8.55 4.80 -15.94
N PRO A 339 -9.75 5.40 -16.03
CA PRO A 339 -9.89 6.76 -16.53
C PRO A 339 -9.12 7.80 -15.71
N GLY A 340 -9.10 7.66 -14.39
CA GLY A 340 -8.33 8.54 -13.51
C GLY A 340 -6.82 8.39 -13.72
N ILE A 341 -6.33 7.16 -13.97
CA ILE A 341 -4.92 6.87 -14.26
C ILE A 341 -4.52 7.51 -15.61
N ILE A 342 -5.35 7.36 -16.63
CA ILE A 342 -5.12 8.00 -17.94
C ILE A 342 -5.04 9.53 -17.76
N GLY A 343 -6.01 10.13 -17.08
CA GLY A 343 -5.99 11.56 -16.78
C GLY A 343 -4.78 12.01 -15.96
N PHE A 344 -4.30 11.18 -15.03
CA PHE A 344 -3.10 11.44 -14.24
C PHE A 344 -1.84 11.48 -15.12
N ILE A 345 -1.73 10.59 -16.11
CA ILE A 345 -0.64 10.60 -17.08
C ILE A 345 -0.77 11.83 -18.00
N GLU A 346 -1.95 12.09 -18.56
CA GLU A 346 -2.21 13.21 -19.48
C GLU A 346 -1.85 14.57 -18.87
N ASN A 347 -2.22 14.77 -17.59
CA ASN A 347 -1.96 16.02 -16.87
C ASN A 347 -0.59 16.05 -16.18
N GLY A 348 0.17 14.95 -16.23
CA GLY A 348 1.50 14.87 -15.66
C GLY A 348 2.48 15.83 -16.36
N THR A 349 3.45 16.32 -15.62
CA THR A 349 4.52 17.18 -16.16
C THR A 349 5.81 16.36 -16.27
N PRO A 350 6.42 16.28 -17.46
CA PRO A 350 7.71 15.61 -17.62
C PRO A 350 8.77 16.16 -16.68
N ASP A 351 9.52 15.26 -16.08
CA ASP A 351 10.64 15.61 -15.20
C ASP A 351 11.89 14.85 -15.68
N PRO A 352 12.71 15.46 -16.56
CA PRO A 352 13.87 14.80 -17.14
C PRO A 352 14.87 14.28 -16.11
N ALA A 353 15.09 15.02 -15.02
CA ALA A 353 16.02 14.60 -13.97
C ALA A 353 15.54 13.35 -13.23
N MET A 354 14.25 13.28 -12.93
CA MET A 354 13.65 12.08 -12.33
C MET A 354 13.56 10.91 -13.33
N TRP A 355 13.39 11.21 -14.61
CA TRP A 355 13.41 10.18 -15.64
C TRP A 355 14.81 9.58 -15.82
N ASP A 356 15.85 10.39 -15.83
CA ASP A 356 17.24 9.91 -15.86
C ASP A 356 17.54 9.06 -14.60
N THR A 357 17.09 9.51 -13.43
CA THR A 357 17.20 8.72 -12.19
C THR A 357 16.49 7.37 -12.32
N PHE A 358 15.30 7.31 -12.94
CA PHE A 358 14.58 6.06 -13.17
C PHE A 358 15.38 5.09 -14.06
N LEU A 359 15.97 5.56 -15.15
CA LEU A 359 16.79 4.74 -16.06
C LEU A 359 18.08 4.26 -15.37
N GLU A 360 18.69 5.10 -14.54
CA GLU A 360 19.87 4.74 -13.76
C GLU A 360 19.56 3.70 -12.69
N GLU A 361 18.47 3.85 -11.95
CA GLU A 361 18.01 2.90 -10.93
C GLU A 361 17.74 1.51 -11.53
N ILE A 362 17.17 1.41 -12.73
CA ILE A 362 17.01 0.13 -13.42
C ILE A 362 18.39 -0.54 -13.59
N LYS A 363 19.38 0.16 -14.11
CA LYS A 363 20.72 -0.38 -14.37
C LYS A 363 21.43 -0.80 -13.08
N ILE A 364 21.41 0.05 -12.06
CA ILE A 364 22.05 -0.21 -10.77
C ILE A 364 21.47 -1.50 -10.13
N HIS A 365 20.16 -1.63 -10.14
CA HIS A 365 19.51 -2.80 -9.52
C HIS A 365 19.58 -4.05 -10.41
N ASP A 366 19.61 -3.92 -11.72
CA ASP A 366 19.85 -5.04 -12.63
C ASP A 366 21.28 -5.59 -12.45
N ASP A 367 22.28 -4.72 -12.37
CA ASP A 367 23.65 -5.11 -12.08
C ASP A 367 23.79 -5.82 -10.73
N TYR A 368 23.15 -5.29 -9.69
CA TYR A 368 23.18 -5.88 -8.35
C TYR A 368 22.48 -7.24 -8.29
N ARG A 369 21.28 -7.34 -8.89
CA ARG A 369 20.41 -8.53 -8.84
C ARG A 369 20.73 -9.56 -9.94
N LYS A 370 21.61 -9.23 -10.88
CA LYS A 370 21.87 -10.04 -12.08
C LYS A 370 20.60 -10.31 -12.88
N GLN A 371 19.82 -9.26 -13.06
CA GLN A 371 18.62 -9.23 -13.89
C GLN A 371 18.84 -8.31 -15.08
N ASP A 372 17.93 -8.37 -16.05
CA ASP A 372 17.96 -7.56 -17.25
C ASP A 372 16.55 -7.09 -17.60
N TYR A 373 16.35 -5.78 -17.53
CA TYR A 373 15.07 -5.17 -17.87
C TYR A 373 14.67 -5.44 -19.33
N ALA A 374 15.64 -5.40 -20.23
CA ALA A 374 15.39 -5.59 -21.67
C ALA A 374 14.96 -7.02 -22.01
N GLU A 375 15.45 -8.02 -21.27
CA GLU A 375 14.98 -9.40 -21.45
C GLU A 375 13.55 -9.61 -20.97
N VAL A 376 13.12 -8.90 -19.91
CA VAL A 376 11.82 -9.08 -19.30
C VAL A 376 10.75 -8.17 -19.92
N PHE A 377 11.15 -6.96 -20.34
CA PHE A 377 10.28 -5.91 -20.87
C PHE A 377 10.78 -5.40 -22.25
N PRO A 378 10.99 -6.26 -23.26
CA PRO A 378 11.73 -5.94 -24.48
C PRO A 378 11.12 -4.78 -25.28
N GLU A 379 9.80 -4.69 -25.37
CA GLU A 379 9.13 -3.64 -26.14
C GLU A 379 9.34 -2.27 -25.48
N PHE A 380 9.11 -2.17 -24.18
CA PHE A 380 9.26 -0.91 -23.47
C PHE A 380 10.73 -0.51 -23.29
N ALA A 381 11.62 -1.48 -23.09
CA ALA A 381 13.07 -1.24 -23.08
C ALA A 381 13.56 -0.57 -24.38
N LYS A 382 13.04 -1.00 -25.53
CA LYS A 382 13.35 -0.37 -26.82
C LYS A 382 12.85 1.08 -26.89
N ILE A 383 11.66 1.35 -26.38
CA ILE A 383 11.06 2.69 -26.38
C ILE A 383 11.87 3.66 -25.52
N ILE A 384 12.37 3.19 -24.37
CA ILE A 384 13.07 4.03 -23.39
C ILE A 384 14.61 3.97 -23.50
N GLY A 385 15.14 3.34 -24.56
CA GLY A 385 16.58 3.31 -24.84
C GLY A 385 17.40 2.38 -23.93
N LEU A 386 16.79 1.33 -23.39
CA LEU A 386 17.44 0.29 -22.58
C LEU A 386 17.61 -1.04 -23.32
N ALA A 387 17.19 -1.16 -24.59
CA ALA A 387 17.39 -2.36 -25.37
C ALA A 387 18.89 -2.59 -25.67
N HIS A 388 19.29 -3.86 -25.75
CA HIS A 388 20.61 -4.22 -26.27
C HIS A 388 20.64 -4.02 -27.79
N ASP A 389 21.79 -3.56 -28.29
CA ASP A 389 22.09 -3.42 -29.76
C ASP A 389 22.11 -4.78 -30.46
#